data_da6b7881d93d97699809a6b82201c16f
#
_entry.id   da6b7881d93d97699809a6b82201c16f
#
_cell.length_a   1.000
_cell.length_b   1.000
_cell.length_c   1.000
_cell.angle_alpha   90.00
_cell.angle_beta   90.00
_cell.angle_gamma   90.00
#
_symmetry.space_group_name_H-M   'P 1'
#
loop_
_entity.id
_entity.type
_entity.pdbx_description
1 polymer ?
#
loop_
_entity_poly.entity_id
_entity_poly.type
_entity_poly.pdbx_seq_one_letter_code
_entity_poly.pdbx_strand_id
1 'polypeptide(L)'
;MLPAENTMATDWEKIESTYYMHTFNRQPIVVERGMGMRVWDANGKEYLDMTSGLAVNNLGHCHPVVTDALTKQSSTLLQMSNLYYTVPQLELAEALVQNSCMDKVFFANSGA
;
A
#
# COMPACT_ATOMS: atom_id res chain seq x y z
N MET A 1 13.52 -7.12 -36.96
CA MET A 1 12.16 -6.76 -36.63
C MET A 1 11.52 -8.01 -36.01
N LEU A 2 11.55 -8.17 -34.70
CA LEU A 2 10.93 -9.32 -34.05
C LEU A 2 9.42 -9.11 -34.08
N PRO A 3 8.61 -10.15 -34.30
CA PRO A 3 7.16 -10.02 -34.26
C PRO A 3 6.72 -9.63 -32.87
N ALA A 4 5.79 -8.69 -32.78
CA ALA A 4 5.15 -8.35 -31.53
C ALA A 4 4.47 -9.63 -30.98
N GLU A 5 4.95 -10.15 -29.86
CA GLU A 5 4.26 -11.21 -29.16
C GLU A 5 2.87 -10.70 -28.79
N ASN A 6 1.88 -11.37 -29.36
CA ASN A 6 0.47 -11.18 -29.01
C ASN A 6 0.30 -11.70 -27.57
N THR A 7 0.63 -10.87 -26.58
CA THR A 7 0.41 -11.16 -25.17
C THR A 7 -1.10 -11.18 -24.97
N MET A 8 -1.67 -12.38 -24.95
CA MET A 8 -3.06 -12.57 -24.48
C MET A 8 -3.17 -11.88 -23.11
N ALA A 9 -4.14 -10.97 -22.99
CA ALA A 9 -4.38 -10.27 -21.73
C ALA A 9 -4.51 -11.30 -20.61
N THR A 10 -3.78 -11.11 -19.51
CA THR A 10 -3.77 -12.02 -18.38
C THR A 10 -5.16 -12.06 -17.77
N ASP A 11 -5.74 -13.26 -17.64
CA ASP A 11 -7.02 -13.47 -16.97
C ASP A 11 -6.82 -13.48 -15.44
N TRP A 12 -6.85 -12.29 -14.85
CA TRP A 12 -6.62 -12.09 -13.42
C TRP A 12 -7.72 -12.71 -12.55
N GLU A 13 -8.96 -12.74 -13.01
CA GLU A 13 -10.09 -13.33 -12.28
C GLU A 13 -9.92 -14.85 -12.20
N LYS A 14 -9.46 -15.49 -13.28
CA LYS A 14 -9.12 -16.89 -13.30
C LYS A 14 -7.96 -17.24 -12.38
N ILE A 15 -6.93 -16.41 -12.34
CA ILE A 15 -5.81 -16.58 -11.42
C ILE A 15 -6.29 -16.49 -9.97
N GLU A 16 -7.08 -15.49 -9.64
CA GLU A 16 -7.65 -15.33 -8.31
C GLU A 16 -8.49 -16.53 -7.91
N SER A 17 -9.46 -16.94 -8.72
CA SER A 17 -10.34 -18.07 -8.43
C SER A 17 -9.62 -19.41 -8.31
N THR A 18 -8.44 -19.55 -8.97
CA THR A 18 -7.65 -20.79 -8.94
C THR A 18 -6.74 -20.87 -7.72
N TYR A 19 -6.11 -19.76 -7.34
CA TYR A 19 -4.99 -19.78 -6.38
C TYR A 19 -5.26 -19.01 -5.09
N TYR A 20 -6.31 -18.18 -5.04
CA TYR A 20 -6.59 -17.36 -3.86
C TYR A 20 -7.76 -17.95 -3.06
N MET A 21 -7.62 -17.98 -1.73
CA MET A 21 -8.71 -18.43 -0.86
C MET A 21 -9.89 -17.43 -0.96
N HIS A 22 -11.10 -17.93 -1.22
CA HIS A 22 -12.30 -17.10 -1.35
C HIS A 22 -12.78 -16.58 0.02
N THR A 23 -12.17 -15.51 0.50
CA THR A 23 -12.50 -14.85 1.78
C THR A 23 -13.33 -13.57 1.61
N PHE A 24 -13.38 -13.04 0.39
CA PHE A 24 -14.10 -11.80 0.05
C PHE A 24 -14.75 -11.91 -1.31
N ASN A 25 -15.93 -11.28 -1.46
CA ASN A 25 -16.53 -11.04 -2.77
C ASN A 25 -15.91 -9.77 -3.36
N ARG A 26 -15.03 -9.92 -4.35
CA ARG A 26 -14.41 -8.79 -5.03
C ARG A 26 -15.30 -8.22 -6.12
N GLN A 27 -15.17 -6.92 -6.34
CA GLN A 27 -15.70 -6.30 -7.55
C GLN A 27 -14.84 -6.74 -8.74
N PRO A 28 -15.42 -6.98 -9.93
CA PRO A 28 -14.69 -7.43 -11.12
C PRO A 28 -13.92 -6.28 -11.77
N ILE A 29 -13.04 -5.67 -11.02
CA ILE A 29 -12.19 -4.54 -11.43
C ILE A 29 -10.76 -4.87 -11.03
N VAL A 30 -9.88 -5.01 -11.99
CA VAL A 30 -8.44 -5.24 -11.77
C VAL A 30 -7.74 -3.90 -11.76
N VAL A 31 -7.52 -3.35 -10.58
CA VAL A 31 -6.81 -2.07 -10.41
C VAL A 31 -5.32 -2.28 -10.60
N GLU A 32 -4.70 -1.48 -11.48
CA GLU A 32 -3.28 -1.60 -11.84
C GLU A 32 -2.44 -0.44 -11.28
N ARG A 33 -2.98 0.77 -11.27
CA ARG A 33 -2.25 1.95 -10.81
C ARG A 33 -3.14 2.96 -10.11
N GLY A 34 -2.53 3.82 -9.30
CA GLY A 34 -3.21 4.90 -8.61
C GLY A 34 -2.36 6.16 -8.51
N MET A 35 -3.00 7.33 -8.47
CA MET A 35 -2.37 8.62 -8.21
C MET A 35 -3.37 9.58 -7.54
N GLY A 36 -3.04 10.09 -6.38
CA GLY A 36 -3.94 10.91 -5.59
C GLY A 36 -5.22 10.14 -5.26
N MET A 37 -6.37 10.66 -5.64
CA MET A 37 -7.68 10.03 -5.43
C MET A 37 -8.16 9.19 -6.62
N ARG A 38 -7.33 8.98 -7.64
CA ARG A 38 -7.70 8.29 -8.87
C ARG A 38 -6.99 6.97 -8.99
N VAL A 39 -7.70 5.97 -9.51
CA VAL A 39 -7.15 4.66 -9.85
C VAL A 39 -7.54 4.30 -11.28
N TRP A 40 -6.74 3.44 -11.91
CA TRP A 40 -7.00 2.94 -13.26
C TRP A 40 -6.94 1.42 -13.24
N ASP A 41 -7.89 0.81 -13.94
CA ASP A 41 -7.89 -0.63 -14.13
C ASP A 41 -6.91 -1.05 -15.23
N ALA A 42 -6.74 -2.36 -15.39
CA ALA A 42 -5.88 -2.97 -16.39
C ALA A 42 -6.30 -2.66 -17.85
N ASN A 43 -7.51 -2.14 -18.06
CA ASN A 43 -7.99 -1.67 -19.35
C ASN A 43 -7.76 -0.16 -19.55
N GLY A 44 -7.17 0.52 -18.56
CA GLY A 44 -6.92 1.95 -18.57
C GLY A 44 -8.11 2.82 -18.21
N LYS A 45 -9.25 2.24 -17.80
CA LYS A 45 -10.41 3.01 -17.35
C LYS A 45 -10.12 3.63 -15.99
N GLU A 46 -10.45 4.91 -15.88
CA GLU A 46 -10.25 5.70 -14.66
C GLU A 46 -11.46 5.62 -13.73
N TYR A 47 -11.17 5.57 -12.43
CA TYR A 47 -12.15 5.60 -11.35
C TYR A 47 -11.71 6.57 -10.26
N LEU A 48 -12.67 7.13 -9.54
CA LEU A 48 -12.43 7.85 -8.31
C LEU A 48 -12.43 6.87 -7.15
N ASP A 49 -11.32 6.78 -6.41
CA ASP A 49 -11.22 5.93 -5.23
C ASP A 49 -11.88 6.61 -4.01
N MET A 50 -13.11 6.20 -3.71
CA MET A 50 -13.85 6.68 -2.54
C MET A 50 -13.65 5.80 -1.31
N THR A 51 -12.95 4.66 -1.45
CA THR A 51 -12.67 3.73 -0.35
C THR A 51 -11.33 3.99 0.33
N SER A 52 -10.37 4.52 -0.44
CA SER A 52 -9.03 4.87 0.06
C SER A 52 -8.35 3.75 0.87
N GLY A 53 -8.55 2.48 0.44
CA GLY A 53 -8.05 1.30 1.16
C GLY A 53 -8.65 1.13 2.56
N LEU A 54 -9.91 1.49 2.77
CA LEU A 54 -10.59 1.62 4.06
C LEU A 54 -9.91 2.68 4.96
N ALA A 55 -9.74 3.87 4.41
CA ALA A 55 -9.13 5.05 5.04
C ALA A 55 -7.62 4.89 5.39
N VAL A 56 -6.92 3.99 4.71
CA VAL A 56 -5.46 3.83 4.88
C VAL A 56 -4.68 4.85 4.05
N ASN A 57 -5.14 5.14 2.83
CA ASN A 57 -4.49 6.06 1.89
C ASN A 57 -4.95 7.52 2.05
N ASN A 58 -4.88 8.06 3.26
CA ASN A 58 -5.40 9.41 3.57
C ASN A 58 -4.70 10.53 2.77
N LEU A 59 -3.46 10.32 2.34
CA LEU A 59 -2.71 11.26 1.51
C LEU A 59 -2.90 11.00 0.00
N GLY A 60 -3.68 9.97 -0.36
CA GLY A 60 -3.84 9.51 -1.74
C GLY A 60 -2.75 8.55 -2.20
N HIS A 61 -3.03 7.88 -3.33
CA HIS A 61 -2.10 6.93 -3.96
C HIS A 61 -0.82 7.63 -4.42
N CYS A 62 0.31 6.98 -4.21
CA CYS A 62 1.63 7.41 -4.67
C CYS A 62 1.99 8.85 -4.27
N HIS A 63 1.63 9.27 -3.05
CA HIS A 63 1.99 10.58 -2.55
C HIS A 63 3.53 10.72 -2.50
N PRO A 64 4.13 11.76 -3.11
CA PRO A 64 5.58 11.84 -3.30
C PRO A 64 6.35 11.81 -1.98
N VAL A 65 5.90 12.48 -0.93
CA VAL A 65 6.56 12.45 0.38
C VAL A 65 6.62 11.03 0.95
N VAL A 66 5.56 10.23 0.77
CA VAL A 66 5.52 8.82 1.25
C VAL A 66 6.41 7.94 0.39
N THR A 67 6.34 8.06 -0.94
CA THR A 67 7.17 7.25 -1.86
C THR A 67 8.65 7.54 -1.69
N ASP A 68 9.04 8.80 -1.50
CA ASP A 68 10.42 9.20 -1.27
C ASP A 68 10.94 8.67 0.08
N ALA A 69 10.13 8.78 1.15
CA ALA A 69 10.48 8.26 2.46
C ALA A 69 10.67 6.73 2.44
N LEU A 70 9.76 6.00 1.77
CA LEU A 70 9.85 4.55 1.59
C LEU A 70 11.10 4.15 0.80
N THR A 71 11.38 4.83 -0.32
CA THR A 71 12.54 4.56 -1.15
C THR A 71 13.84 4.78 -0.39
N LYS A 72 13.94 5.87 0.36
CA LYS A 72 15.12 6.17 1.19
C LYS A 72 15.27 5.15 2.31
N GLN A 73 14.20 4.86 3.05
CA GLN A 73 14.26 3.95 4.19
C GLN A 73 14.53 2.50 3.76
N SER A 74 13.95 2.03 2.66
CA SER A 74 14.19 0.67 2.15
C SER A 74 15.63 0.42 1.74
N SER A 75 16.36 1.49 1.36
CA SER A 75 17.79 1.43 1.03
C SER A 75 18.70 1.58 2.25
N THR A 76 18.15 1.88 3.43
CA THR A 76 18.90 2.13 4.67
C THR A 76 18.75 0.96 5.65
N LEU A 77 17.51 0.65 6.02
CA LEU A 77 17.18 -0.42 6.96
C LEU A 77 15.71 -0.81 6.79
N LEU A 78 15.41 -2.05 6.46
CA LEU A 78 14.05 -2.54 6.28
C LEU A 78 13.41 -2.98 7.59
N GLN A 79 14.12 -3.78 8.38
CA GLN A 79 13.57 -4.36 9.61
C GLN A 79 14.68 -4.70 10.59
N MET A 80 14.39 -4.51 11.86
CA MET A 80 15.23 -4.93 12.98
C MET A 80 14.37 -5.47 14.12
N SER A 81 14.90 -6.43 14.90
CA SER A 81 14.20 -6.94 16.06
C SER A 81 13.96 -5.84 17.12
N ASN A 82 12.83 -5.96 17.84
CA ASN A 82 12.53 -5.09 19.01
C ASN A 82 13.55 -5.18 20.15
N LEU A 83 14.57 -6.04 20.02
CA LEU A 83 15.74 -6.03 20.94
C LEU A 83 16.64 -4.80 20.74
N TYR A 84 16.46 -4.06 19.66
CA TYR A 84 17.28 -2.91 19.31
C TYR A 84 16.40 -1.67 19.06
N TYR A 85 16.97 -0.51 19.30
CA TYR A 85 16.35 0.76 18.95
C TYR A 85 16.51 1.05 17.46
N THR A 86 15.46 1.60 16.84
CA THR A 86 15.52 2.10 15.46
C THR A 86 15.06 3.54 15.41
N VAL A 87 15.78 4.37 14.68
CA VAL A 87 15.54 5.83 14.63
C VAL A 87 14.13 6.17 14.18
N PRO A 88 13.60 5.64 13.04
CA PRO A 88 12.26 6.03 12.58
C PRO A 88 11.14 5.67 13.56
N GLN A 89 11.29 4.57 14.30
CA GLN A 89 10.31 4.15 15.30
C GLN A 89 10.25 5.12 16.50
N LEU A 90 11.42 5.57 16.95
CA LEU A 90 11.52 6.49 18.09
C LEU A 90 11.04 7.90 17.69
N GLU A 91 11.42 8.39 16.53
CA GLU A 91 10.94 9.67 15.99
C GLU A 91 9.41 9.68 15.83
N LEU A 92 8.82 8.58 15.33
CA LEU A 92 7.37 8.46 15.22
C LEU A 92 6.69 8.42 16.60
N ALA A 93 7.25 7.69 17.57
CA ALA A 93 6.71 7.64 18.93
C ALA A 93 6.71 9.02 19.58
N GLU A 94 7.81 9.76 19.47
CA GLU A 94 7.91 11.13 19.98
C GLU A 94 6.88 12.05 19.30
N ALA A 95 6.80 12.02 17.98
CA ALA A 95 5.86 12.85 17.23
C ALA A 95 4.40 12.57 17.61
N LEU A 96 4.02 11.30 17.81
CA LEU A 96 2.67 10.92 18.22
C LEU A 96 2.34 11.41 19.63
N VAL A 97 3.25 11.27 20.58
CA VAL A 97 3.04 11.74 21.97
C VAL A 97 2.95 13.27 22.01
N GLN A 98 3.83 13.98 21.33
CA GLN A 98 3.82 15.45 21.31
C GLN A 98 2.56 16.05 20.64
N ASN A 99 1.88 15.31 19.77
CA ASN A 99 0.69 15.77 19.05
C ASN A 99 -0.61 15.07 19.52
N SER A 100 -0.59 14.44 20.69
CA SER A 100 -1.77 13.77 21.27
C SER A 100 -1.88 14.03 22.79
N CYS A 101 -2.92 13.49 23.41
CA CYS A 101 -3.08 13.50 24.85
C CYS A 101 -2.47 12.26 25.53
N MET A 102 -1.75 11.43 24.80
CA MET A 102 -1.18 10.18 25.29
C MET A 102 0.25 10.37 25.80
N ASP A 103 0.64 9.56 26.79
CA ASP A 103 2.00 9.62 27.38
C ASP A 103 2.98 8.65 26.70
N LYS A 104 2.48 7.57 26.10
CA LYS A 104 3.28 6.50 25.49
C LYS A 104 2.59 5.88 24.28
N VAL A 105 3.40 5.29 23.40
CA VAL A 105 2.97 4.58 22.19
C VAL A 105 3.42 3.14 22.24
N PHE A 106 2.56 2.24 21.79
CA PHE A 106 2.89 0.84 21.49
C PHE A 106 2.63 0.57 20.01
N PHE A 107 3.64 0.05 19.30
CA PHE A 107 3.51 -0.34 17.89
C PHE A 107 3.23 -1.84 17.79
N ALA A 108 2.16 -2.20 17.08
CA ALA A 108 1.77 -3.56 16.78
C ALA A 108 1.48 -3.71 15.28
N ASN A 109 1.46 -4.94 14.80
CA ASN A 109 1.13 -5.24 13.39
C ASN A 109 -0.38 -5.18 13.09
N SER A 110 -1.21 -5.17 14.11
CA SER A 110 -2.67 -5.10 14.01
C SER A 110 -3.26 -4.56 15.30
N GLY A 111 -4.54 -4.25 15.30
CA GLY A 111 -5.31 -3.87 16.49
C GLY A 111 -5.82 -5.05 17.34
N ALA A 112 -5.44 -6.28 16.98
CA ALA A 112 -5.84 -7.50 17.69
C ALA A 112 -4.86 -7.87 18.79
#